data_0fdafc4314de0c194ae9cd2c12f75141
#
_entry.id   0fdafc4314de0c194ae9cd2c12f75141
#
_cell.length_a   1.000
_cell.length_b   1.000
_cell.length_c   1.000
_cell.angle_alpha   90.00
_cell.angle_beta   90.00
_cell.angle_gamma   90.00
#
_symmetry.space_group_name_H-M   'P 1'
#
loop_
_entity.id
_entity.type
_entity.pdbx_description
1 polymer ?
#
loop_
_entity_poly.entity_id
_entity_poly.type
_entity_poly.pdbx_seq_one_letter_code
_entity_poly.pdbx_strand_id
1 'polypeptide(L)'
;AYLARGGNLFILTDTGRQEVMNPFLSKLGIKMEEYQLAQSSADFSPNLILAKATRESEKLTFGFKDDFPKYDLRVSMPGCVALTCSDNDYGFQYTPILETNAKGVWIEKEQTDLQESPVECNASAGEKEQTYITAYALSRQLKDKEQRIIISGDADCISNTELTLSREGYRSGNFNLIIE
;
A
#
# COMPACT_ATOMS: atom_id res chain seq x y z
N ALA A 1 -0.90 -24.76 6.91
CA ALA A 1 -1.96 -25.63 6.34
C ALA A 1 -2.94 -24.87 5.42
N TYR A 2 -3.52 -23.73 5.84
CA TYR A 2 -4.51 -22.96 5.05
C TYR A 2 -3.95 -22.46 3.71
N LEU A 3 -2.82 -21.76 3.72
CA LEU A 3 -2.13 -21.28 2.52
C LEU A 3 -1.72 -22.41 1.57
N ALA A 4 -1.18 -23.51 2.12
CA ALA A 4 -0.76 -24.64 1.30
C ALA A 4 -1.93 -25.34 0.58
N ARG A 5 -3.15 -25.16 1.08
CA ARG A 5 -4.39 -25.63 0.44
C ARG A 5 -5.01 -24.62 -0.51
N GLY A 6 -4.33 -23.49 -0.76
CA GLY A 6 -4.80 -22.44 -1.65
C GLY A 6 -5.89 -21.56 -1.03
N GLY A 7 -5.82 -21.32 0.27
CA GLY A 7 -6.70 -20.35 0.91
C GLY A 7 -6.37 -18.93 0.49
N ASN A 8 -7.38 -18.11 0.21
CA ASN A 8 -7.22 -16.69 -0.09
C ASN A 8 -7.04 -15.89 1.19
N LEU A 9 -6.26 -14.79 1.13
CA LEU A 9 -6.02 -13.90 2.27
C LEU A 9 -6.14 -12.44 1.84
N PHE A 10 -6.63 -11.65 2.77
CA PHE A 10 -6.51 -10.19 2.75
C PHE A 10 -5.73 -9.79 4.00
N ILE A 11 -4.53 -9.26 3.82
CA ILE A 11 -3.59 -8.94 4.90
C ILE A 11 -3.40 -7.43 4.89
N LEU A 12 -3.75 -6.81 6.00
CA LEU A 12 -3.52 -5.40 6.24
C LEU A 12 -2.43 -5.30 7.30
N THR A 13 -1.42 -4.51 7.01
CA THR A 13 -0.31 -4.24 7.93
C THR A 13 -0.38 -2.81 8.43
N ASP A 14 0.53 -2.43 9.28
CA ASP A 14 0.58 -1.08 9.82
C ASP A 14 2.01 -0.74 10.25
N THR A 15 2.31 0.54 10.35
CA THR A 15 3.58 1.00 10.90
C THR A 15 3.81 0.44 12.32
N GLY A 16 5.07 0.18 12.67
CA GLY A 16 5.43 -0.43 13.96
C GLY A 16 5.12 -1.93 14.08
N ARG A 17 4.65 -2.60 13.03
CA ARG A 17 4.35 -4.03 13.02
C ARG A 17 5.37 -4.87 12.23
N GLN A 18 6.44 -4.27 11.75
CA GLN A 18 7.44 -4.92 10.89
C GLN A 18 8.06 -6.17 11.51
N GLU A 19 8.42 -6.12 12.80
CA GLU A 19 9.03 -7.26 13.50
C GLU A 19 8.11 -8.49 13.56
N VAL A 20 6.80 -8.26 13.70
CA VAL A 20 5.80 -9.33 13.78
C VAL A 20 5.39 -9.81 12.40
N MET A 21 5.22 -8.88 11.45
CA MET A 21 4.66 -9.20 10.14
C MET A 21 5.70 -9.69 9.13
N ASN A 22 6.91 -9.12 9.11
CA ASN A 22 7.94 -9.49 8.14
C ASN A 22 8.33 -10.97 8.16
N PRO A 23 8.44 -11.68 9.32
CA PRO A 23 8.68 -13.12 9.33
C PRO A 23 7.59 -13.95 8.63
N PHE A 24 6.37 -13.45 8.58
CA PHE A 24 5.28 -14.08 7.85
C PHE A 24 5.25 -13.64 6.38
N LEU A 25 5.33 -12.34 6.11
CA LEU A 25 5.26 -11.78 4.76
C LEU A 25 6.42 -12.23 3.88
N SER A 26 7.61 -12.41 4.44
CA SER A 26 8.78 -12.91 3.71
C SER A 26 8.55 -14.31 3.12
N LYS A 27 7.68 -15.14 3.73
CA LYS A 27 7.25 -16.43 3.19
C LYS A 27 6.33 -16.29 1.98
N LEU A 28 5.81 -15.10 1.77
CA LEU A 28 5.02 -14.71 0.60
C LEU A 28 5.82 -13.86 -0.40
N GLY A 29 7.10 -13.60 -0.12
CA GLY A 29 7.96 -12.77 -0.96
C GLY A 29 7.73 -11.27 -0.82
N ILE A 30 7.03 -10.85 0.20
CA ILE A 30 6.78 -9.43 0.49
C ILE A 30 7.50 -9.05 1.78
N LYS A 31 7.97 -7.82 1.83
CA LYS A 31 8.57 -7.20 3.01
C LYS A 31 8.00 -5.80 3.19
N MET A 32 7.69 -5.45 4.43
CA MET A 32 7.44 -4.08 4.86
C MET A 32 8.77 -3.37 5.06
N GLU A 33 8.92 -2.17 4.54
CA GLU A 33 10.05 -1.30 4.83
C GLU A 33 10.09 -0.92 6.32
N GLU A 34 11.28 -0.53 6.79
CA GLU A 34 11.52 -0.33 8.24
C GLU A 34 10.75 0.85 8.79
N TYR A 35 10.66 1.92 8.01
CA TYR A 35 10.07 3.19 8.41
C TYR A 35 8.81 3.48 7.62
N GLN A 36 7.97 4.38 8.16
CA GLN A 36 6.74 4.81 7.51
C GLN A 36 7.03 5.77 6.35
N LEU A 37 6.07 5.88 5.47
CA LEU A 37 6.07 6.88 4.41
C LEU A 37 5.65 8.24 4.95
N ALA A 38 6.29 9.29 4.46
CA ALA A 38 5.87 10.68 4.61
C ALA A 38 5.48 11.27 3.25
N GLN A 39 4.48 12.12 3.26
CA GLN A 39 4.03 12.85 2.07
C GLN A 39 4.02 14.36 2.35
N SER A 40 4.72 15.14 1.54
CA SER A 40 4.64 16.58 1.58
C SER A 40 3.27 17.04 1.10
N SER A 41 2.55 17.76 1.95
CA SER A 41 1.25 18.35 1.64
C SER A 41 1.07 19.64 2.42
N ALA A 42 0.37 20.62 1.84
CA ALA A 42 -0.05 21.81 2.53
C ALA A 42 -1.36 21.61 3.32
N ASP A 43 -2.15 20.61 2.93
CA ASP A 43 -3.53 20.43 3.39
C ASP A 43 -3.70 19.25 4.35
N PHE A 44 -2.75 18.33 4.37
CA PHE A 44 -2.84 17.08 5.15
C PHE A 44 -1.59 16.84 5.97
N SER A 45 -1.76 16.09 7.07
CA SER A 45 -0.62 15.65 7.89
C SER A 45 0.35 14.79 7.06
N PRO A 46 1.66 14.85 7.31
CA PRO A 46 2.66 14.14 6.52
C PRO A 46 2.49 12.61 6.51
N ASN A 47 1.84 12.04 7.52
CA ASN A 47 1.56 10.60 7.58
C ASN A 47 0.38 10.15 6.71
N LEU A 48 -0.40 11.07 6.13
CA LEU A 48 -1.50 10.73 5.24
C LEU A 48 -0.98 10.53 3.82
N ILE A 49 -0.80 9.28 3.43
CA ILE A 49 -0.40 8.94 2.07
C ILE A 49 -1.63 8.84 1.17
N LEU A 50 -1.57 9.50 0.02
CA LEU A 50 -2.60 9.42 -1.02
C LEU A 50 -2.09 8.55 -2.16
N ALA A 51 -2.39 7.26 -2.07
CA ALA A 51 -1.99 6.29 -3.07
C ALA A 51 -2.95 6.28 -4.27
N LYS A 52 -2.43 5.99 -5.45
CA LYS A 52 -3.17 5.80 -6.69
C LYS A 52 -3.07 4.35 -7.17
N ALA A 53 -4.00 3.92 -7.99
CA ALA A 53 -3.92 2.65 -8.68
C ALA A 53 -2.71 2.63 -9.64
N THR A 54 -2.02 1.50 -9.69
CA THR A 54 -0.94 1.28 -10.65
C THR A 54 -1.49 0.93 -12.03
N ARG A 55 -0.67 1.08 -13.07
CA ARG A 55 -1.02 0.60 -14.41
C ARG A 55 -1.17 -0.94 -14.46
N GLU A 56 -0.41 -1.64 -13.64
CA GLU A 56 -0.46 -3.10 -13.55
C GLU A 56 -1.79 -3.59 -12.99
N SER A 57 -2.40 -2.82 -12.07
CA SER A 57 -3.69 -3.16 -11.45
C SER A 57 -4.87 -3.12 -12.42
N GLU A 58 -4.77 -2.37 -13.53
CA GLU A 58 -5.80 -2.30 -14.57
C GLU A 58 -6.19 -3.67 -15.16
N LYS A 59 -5.29 -4.66 -15.02
CA LYS A 59 -5.51 -6.02 -15.51
C LYS A 59 -6.33 -6.88 -14.54
N LEU A 60 -6.53 -6.43 -13.32
CA LEU A 60 -7.15 -7.21 -12.26
C LEU A 60 -8.66 -7.04 -12.27
N THR A 61 -9.14 -5.80 -12.34
CA THR A 61 -10.56 -5.50 -12.23
C THR A 61 -10.98 -4.33 -13.12
N PHE A 62 -12.29 -4.22 -13.33
CA PHE A 62 -12.87 -3.12 -14.08
C PHE A 62 -12.67 -1.77 -13.38
N GLY A 63 -12.83 -1.71 -12.06
CA GLY A 63 -12.69 -0.47 -11.32
C GLY A 63 -11.27 0.10 -11.35
N PHE A 64 -10.24 -0.73 -11.22
CA PHE A 64 -8.86 -0.27 -11.39
C PHE A 64 -8.57 0.24 -12.80
N LYS A 65 -9.19 -0.36 -13.80
CA LYS A 65 -9.03 0.03 -15.21
C LYS A 65 -9.76 1.32 -15.57
N ASP A 66 -10.98 1.46 -15.10
CA ASP A 66 -11.89 2.51 -15.56
C ASP A 66 -12.18 3.56 -14.48
N ASP A 67 -12.58 3.16 -13.27
CA ASP A 67 -13.04 4.11 -12.25
C ASP A 67 -11.88 4.89 -11.61
N PHE A 68 -10.81 4.21 -11.23
CA PHE A 68 -9.66 4.87 -10.62
C PHE A 68 -9.06 5.96 -11.51
N PRO A 69 -8.72 5.71 -12.78
CA PRO A 69 -8.18 6.76 -13.65
C PRO A 69 -9.23 7.80 -14.07
N LYS A 70 -10.46 7.39 -14.33
CA LYS A 70 -11.53 8.28 -14.80
C LYS A 70 -11.90 9.35 -13.77
N TYR A 71 -11.93 8.97 -12.50
CA TYR A 71 -12.32 9.87 -11.41
C TYR A 71 -11.14 10.38 -10.59
N ASP A 72 -9.90 10.04 -10.97
CA ASP A 72 -8.67 10.32 -10.23
C ASP A 72 -8.79 9.91 -8.74
N LEU A 73 -9.24 8.68 -8.52
CA LEU A 73 -9.46 8.18 -7.18
C LEU A 73 -8.13 7.97 -6.45
N ARG A 74 -8.11 8.34 -5.18
CA ARG A 74 -6.96 8.17 -4.28
C ARG A 74 -7.39 7.37 -3.06
N VAL A 75 -6.55 6.42 -2.68
CA VAL A 75 -6.72 5.68 -1.43
C VAL A 75 -5.93 6.41 -0.35
N SER A 76 -6.63 6.92 0.66
CA SER A 76 -6.00 7.51 1.83
C SER A 76 -5.51 6.40 2.77
N MET A 77 -4.24 6.49 3.16
CA MET A 77 -3.51 5.48 3.91
C MET A 77 -2.74 6.14 5.07
N PRO A 78 -3.37 6.36 6.23
CA PRO A 78 -2.74 7.01 7.38
C PRO A 78 -1.69 6.10 8.04
N GLY A 79 -0.43 6.53 8.12
CA GLY A 79 0.62 5.73 8.76
C GLY A 79 1.16 4.59 7.90
N CYS A 80 1.02 4.68 6.60
CA CYS A 80 1.39 3.66 5.63
C CYS A 80 2.90 3.36 5.62
N VAL A 81 3.25 2.10 5.42
CA VAL A 81 4.60 1.66 5.09
C VAL A 81 4.69 1.18 3.64
N ALA A 82 5.84 1.40 3.03
CA ALA A 82 6.11 0.85 1.72
C ALA A 82 6.29 -0.67 1.78
N LEU A 83 5.86 -1.35 0.73
CA LEU A 83 6.06 -2.77 0.54
C LEU A 83 7.06 -3.02 -0.59
N THR A 84 7.95 -3.97 -0.39
CA THR A 84 8.87 -4.47 -1.42
C THR A 84 8.60 -5.92 -1.71
N CYS A 85 8.79 -6.29 -2.98
CA CYS A 85 8.69 -7.66 -3.45
C CYS A 85 10.09 -8.20 -3.68
N SER A 86 10.39 -9.37 -3.16
CA SER A 86 11.62 -10.12 -3.47
C SER A 86 11.30 -11.23 -4.46
N ASP A 87 12.19 -11.42 -5.43
CA ASP A 87 12.16 -12.61 -6.28
C ASP A 87 12.29 -13.85 -5.39
N ASN A 88 11.26 -14.64 -5.31
CA ASN A 88 11.28 -15.89 -4.58
C ASN A 88 10.54 -17.00 -5.32
N ASP A 89 10.86 -18.22 -4.94
CA ASP A 89 10.41 -19.45 -5.58
C ASP A 89 9.03 -19.95 -5.11
N TYR A 90 8.19 -19.07 -4.51
CA TYR A 90 6.87 -19.49 -4.02
C TYR A 90 5.79 -19.58 -5.12
N GLY A 91 6.18 -19.34 -6.36
CA GLY A 91 5.31 -19.49 -7.53
C GLY A 91 4.16 -18.49 -7.58
N PHE A 92 4.26 -17.37 -6.88
CA PHE A 92 3.31 -16.27 -6.99
C PHE A 92 3.70 -15.32 -8.13
N GLN A 93 2.68 -14.86 -8.83
CA GLN A 93 2.75 -13.65 -9.65
C GLN A 93 2.43 -12.46 -8.74
N TYR A 94 3.27 -11.44 -8.77
CA TYR A 94 3.15 -10.23 -7.97
C TYR A 94 2.65 -9.09 -8.85
N THR A 95 1.57 -8.47 -8.47
CA THR A 95 1.02 -7.30 -9.16
C THR A 95 0.92 -6.16 -8.14
N PRO A 96 1.72 -5.09 -8.29
CA PRO A 96 1.52 -3.89 -7.48
C PRO A 96 0.14 -3.31 -7.81
N ILE A 97 -0.66 -2.97 -6.80
CA ILE A 97 -2.01 -2.45 -7.01
C ILE A 97 -2.16 -0.99 -6.62
N LEU A 98 -1.42 -0.55 -5.61
CA LEU A 98 -1.39 0.86 -5.20
C LEU A 98 0.05 1.35 -5.12
N GLU A 99 0.26 2.60 -5.56
CA GLU A 99 1.55 3.29 -5.52
C GLU A 99 1.39 4.75 -5.12
N THR A 100 2.47 5.34 -4.61
CA THR A 100 2.54 6.78 -4.30
C THR A 100 2.88 7.60 -5.54
N ASN A 101 2.79 8.91 -5.43
CA ASN A 101 3.43 9.81 -6.38
C ASN A 101 4.97 9.68 -6.29
N ALA A 102 5.66 10.00 -7.38
CA ALA A 102 7.13 9.95 -7.43
C ALA A 102 7.80 11.16 -6.74
N LYS A 103 7.06 12.26 -6.56
CA LYS A 103 7.54 13.48 -5.91
C LYS A 103 6.73 13.75 -4.66
N GLY A 104 7.39 14.32 -3.66
CA GLY A 104 6.78 14.67 -2.39
C GLY A 104 6.44 13.47 -1.51
N VAL A 105 6.97 12.27 -1.79
CA VAL A 105 6.81 11.08 -0.94
C VAL A 105 8.16 10.40 -0.75
N TRP A 106 8.48 10.08 0.51
CA TRP A 106 9.71 9.39 0.89
C TRP A 106 9.49 8.47 2.09
N ILE A 107 10.46 7.61 2.38
CA ILE A 107 10.52 6.85 3.64
C ILE A 107 11.18 7.75 4.68
N GLU A 108 10.44 8.14 5.72
CA GLU A 108 10.89 9.04 6.78
C GLU A 108 11.72 8.28 7.81
N LYS A 109 12.96 8.68 8.00
CA LYS A 109 13.95 7.98 8.86
C LYS A 109 14.28 8.69 10.14
N GLU A 110 13.97 9.96 10.25
CA GLU A 110 14.40 10.81 11.38
C GLU A 110 13.26 11.10 12.35
N GLN A 111 12.03 11.27 11.85
CA GLN A 111 10.87 11.61 12.66
C GLN A 111 9.93 10.41 12.82
N THR A 112 9.56 10.14 14.05
CA THR A 112 8.62 9.06 14.39
C THR A 112 7.18 9.56 14.51
N ASP A 113 6.98 10.84 14.78
CA ASP A 113 5.65 11.47 14.84
C ASP A 113 5.48 12.41 13.64
N LEU A 114 4.68 11.96 12.69
CA LEU A 114 4.36 12.69 11.46
C LEU A 114 2.97 13.34 11.51
N GLN A 115 2.35 13.44 12.69
CA GLN A 115 1.03 14.05 12.80
C GLN A 115 1.08 15.58 12.85
N GLU A 116 2.17 16.17 13.33
CA GLU A 116 2.20 17.57 13.75
C GLU A 116 3.06 18.48 12.94
N SER A 117 3.75 18.26 11.93
CA SER A 117 4.63 19.29 11.31
C SER A 117 4.90 19.05 9.86
N PRO A 118 5.15 20.10 9.08
CA PRO A 118 5.73 19.90 7.76
C PRO A 118 7.07 19.19 7.94
N VAL A 119 7.22 18.06 7.26
CA VAL A 119 8.45 17.27 7.22
C VAL A 119 9.06 17.47 5.85
N GLU A 120 10.36 17.56 5.78
CA GLU A 120 11.08 17.71 4.53
C GLU A 120 11.98 16.50 4.29
N CYS A 121 12.01 16.01 3.05
CA CYS A 121 12.88 14.92 2.66
C CYS A 121 14.36 15.28 2.87
N ASN A 122 15.06 14.55 3.73
CA ASN A 122 16.47 14.77 4.03
C ASN A 122 17.36 13.76 3.30
N ALA A 123 17.94 14.17 2.18
CA ALA A 123 18.86 13.33 1.43
C ALA A 123 20.11 12.91 2.22
N SER A 124 20.52 13.70 3.22
CA SER A 124 21.66 13.37 4.08
C SER A 124 21.36 12.21 5.04
N ALA A 125 20.10 12.01 5.41
CA ALA A 125 19.63 10.85 6.16
C ALA A 125 19.43 9.61 5.24
N GLY A 126 19.67 9.77 3.94
CA GLY A 126 19.44 8.72 2.95
C GLY A 126 17.98 8.56 2.57
N GLU A 127 17.18 9.60 2.78
CA GLU A 127 15.82 9.68 2.29
C GLU A 127 15.80 10.04 0.81
N LYS A 128 14.78 9.55 0.12
CA LYS A 128 14.67 9.76 -1.32
C LYS A 128 13.22 9.85 -1.74
N GLU A 129 12.89 10.92 -2.46
CA GLU A 129 11.61 10.99 -3.15
C GLU A 129 11.59 10.02 -4.34
N GLN A 130 10.62 9.15 -4.33
CA GLN A 130 10.35 8.21 -5.43
C GLN A 130 8.96 7.61 -5.31
N THR A 131 8.55 6.84 -6.32
CA THR A 131 7.35 6.01 -6.23
C THR A 131 7.59 4.82 -5.30
N TYR A 132 6.69 4.62 -4.35
CA TYR A 132 6.66 3.48 -3.43
C TYR A 132 5.38 2.68 -3.64
N ILE A 133 5.50 1.36 -3.62
CA ILE A 133 4.33 0.48 -3.66
C ILE A 133 3.77 0.32 -2.25
N THR A 134 2.47 0.53 -2.11
CA THR A 134 1.76 0.45 -0.82
C THR A 134 0.84 -0.76 -0.72
N ALA A 135 0.50 -1.40 -1.83
CA ALA A 135 -0.26 -2.64 -1.82
C ALA A 135 0.10 -3.55 -3.00
N TYR A 136 0.07 -4.86 -2.76
CA TYR A 136 0.28 -5.91 -3.74
C TYR A 136 -0.89 -6.89 -3.80
N ALA A 137 -1.21 -7.35 -5.00
CA ALA A 137 -1.97 -8.56 -5.25
C ALA A 137 -1.02 -9.69 -5.65
N LEU A 138 -1.12 -10.83 -4.98
CA LEU A 138 -0.39 -12.05 -5.29
C LEU A 138 -1.37 -13.09 -5.82
N SER A 139 -1.04 -13.74 -6.93
CA SER A 139 -1.83 -14.85 -7.44
C SER A 139 -0.96 -16.02 -7.84
N ARG A 140 -1.48 -17.23 -7.70
CA ARG A 140 -0.88 -18.44 -8.25
C ARG A 140 -1.92 -19.50 -8.56
N GLN A 141 -1.64 -20.33 -9.55
CA GLN A 141 -2.47 -21.47 -9.87
C GLN A 141 -2.06 -22.70 -9.03
N LEU A 142 -3.00 -23.28 -8.35
CA LEU A 142 -2.84 -24.54 -7.60
C LEU A 142 -3.83 -25.58 -8.12
N LYS A 143 -3.36 -26.54 -8.91
CA LYS A 143 -4.18 -27.59 -9.53
C LYS A 143 -5.40 -27.00 -10.25
N ASP A 144 -6.55 -27.05 -9.59
CA ASP A 144 -7.88 -26.72 -10.09
C ASP A 144 -8.39 -25.34 -9.63
N LYS A 145 -7.61 -24.60 -8.84
CA LYS A 145 -8.01 -23.28 -8.34
C LYS A 145 -6.89 -22.26 -8.34
N GLU A 146 -7.28 -21.01 -8.45
CA GLU A 146 -6.41 -19.87 -8.25
C GLU A 146 -6.42 -19.45 -6.78
N GLN A 147 -5.24 -19.25 -6.22
CA GLN A 147 -5.06 -18.63 -4.91
C GLN A 147 -4.77 -17.14 -5.10
N ARG A 148 -5.45 -16.31 -4.33
CA ARG A 148 -5.27 -14.84 -4.35
C ARG A 148 -4.99 -14.33 -2.96
N ILE A 149 -4.02 -13.44 -2.85
CA ILE A 149 -3.64 -12.80 -1.59
C ILE A 149 -3.46 -11.31 -1.86
N ILE A 150 -4.12 -10.46 -1.08
CA ILE A 150 -3.89 -9.02 -1.11
C ILE A 150 -3.14 -8.63 0.14
N ILE A 151 -2.13 -7.77 0.00
CA ILE A 151 -1.33 -7.25 1.11
C ILE A 151 -1.27 -5.74 0.99
N SER A 152 -1.69 -5.03 2.05
CA SER A 152 -1.62 -3.57 2.15
C SER A 152 -0.64 -3.14 3.23
N GLY A 153 0.11 -2.08 2.99
CA GLY A 153 1.02 -1.42 3.93
C GLY A 153 0.35 -0.52 4.96
N ASP A 154 -0.99 -0.50 4.97
CA ASP A 154 -1.81 0.26 5.91
C ASP A 154 -3.12 -0.48 6.18
N ALA A 155 -3.51 -0.57 7.44
CA ALA A 155 -4.77 -1.17 7.86
C ALA A 155 -5.91 -0.14 7.98
N ASP A 156 -5.59 1.10 8.25
CA ASP A 156 -6.56 2.16 8.46
C ASP A 156 -7.28 2.58 7.18
N CYS A 157 -6.70 2.29 6.01
CA CYS A 157 -7.32 2.59 4.72
C CYS A 157 -8.70 1.95 4.51
N ILE A 158 -9.05 0.90 5.26
CA ILE A 158 -10.38 0.28 5.24
C ILE A 158 -11.15 0.50 6.55
N SER A 159 -10.67 1.37 7.43
CA SER A 159 -11.40 1.74 8.65
C SER A 159 -12.71 2.46 8.31
N ASN A 160 -13.68 2.39 9.22
CA ASN A 160 -14.94 3.14 9.05
C ASN A 160 -14.69 4.63 8.84
N THR A 161 -13.67 5.17 9.47
CA THR A 161 -13.27 6.58 9.32
C THR A 161 -12.86 6.87 7.87
N GLU A 162 -11.90 6.14 7.33
CA GLU A 162 -11.40 6.37 5.96
C GLU A 162 -12.44 6.04 4.87
N LEU A 163 -13.35 5.11 5.14
CA LEU A 163 -14.43 4.77 4.20
C LEU A 163 -15.52 5.84 4.12
N THR A 164 -15.72 6.62 5.18
CA THR A 164 -16.82 7.59 5.27
C THR A 164 -16.35 9.04 5.26
N LEU A 165 -15.09 9.29 5.56
CA LEU A 165 -14.55 10.65 5.63
C LEU A 165 -14.34 11.22 4.22
N SER A 166 -14.94 12.37 3.97
CA SER A 166 -14.66 13.18 2.78
C SER A 166 -13.66 14.29 3.13
N ARG A 167 -12.59 14.39 2.39
CA ARG A 167 -11.61 15.48 2.49
C ARG A 167 -11.61 16.29 1.20
N GLU A 168 -11.44 17.61 1.33
CA GLU A 168 -11.20 18.46 0.15
C GLU A 168 -9.84 18.14 -0.48
N GLY A 169 -9.69 18.39 -1.77
CA GLY A 169 -8.42 18.23 -2.49
C GLY A 169 -8.22 16.90 -3.19
N TYR A 170 -8.99 15.84 -2.89
CA TYR A 170 -8.96 14.58 -3.65
C TYR A 170 -10.30 13.82 -3.58
N ARG A 171 -10.47 12.84 -4.44
CA ARG A 171 -11.60 11.91 -4.42
C ARG A 171 -11.18 10.60 -3.77
N SER A 172 -11.85 10.22 -2.68
CA SER A 172 -11.58 8.96 -1.99
C SER A 172 -11.93 7.74 -2.84
N GLY A 173 -10.97 6.83 -2.94
CA GLY A 173 -11.11 5.51 -3.55
C GLY A 173 -11.10 4.37 -2.53
N ASN A 174 -11.16 4.68 -1.22
CA ASN A 174 -11.05 3.65 -0.19
C ASN A 174 -12.18 2.63 -0.25
N PHE A 175 -13.43 3.08 -0.45
CA PHE A 175 -14.55 2.17 -0.65
C PHE A 175 -14.40 1.35 -1.95
N ASN A 176 -13.95 1.98 -3.04
CA ASN A 176 -13.71 1.29 -4.30
C ASN A 176 -12.67 0.18 -4.14
N LEU A 177 -11.59 0.43 -3.39
CA LEU A 177 -10.56 -0.57 -3.12
C LEU A 177 -11.11 -1.87 -2.50
N ILE A 178 -12.16 -1.77 -1.67
CA ILE A 178 -12.73 -2.94 -0.99
C ILE A 178 -13.60 -3.78 -1.93
N ILE A 179 -14.27 -3.14 -2.89
CA ILE A 179 -15.20 -3.83 -3.79
C ILE A 179 -14.53 -4.38 -5.04
N GLU A 180 -13.26 -4.02 -5.29
CA GLU A 180 -12.45 -4.51 -6.40
C GLU A 180 -11.64 -5.76 -6.03
#